data_7753565a8664df9889c57f73ffe18dfd
#
_entry.id   7753565a8664df9889c57f73ffe18dfd
#
_cell.length_a   1.000
_cell.length_b   1.000
_cell.length_c   1.000
_cell.angle_alpha   90.00
_cell.angle_beta   90.00
_cell.angle_gamma   90.00
#
_symmetry.space_group_name_H-M   'P 1'
#
loop_
_entity.id
_entity.type
_entity.pdbx_description
1 polymer ?
#
loop_
_entity_poly.entity_id
_entity_poly.type
_entity_poly.pdbx_seq_one_letter_code
_entity_poly.pdbx_strand_id
1 'polypeptide(L)'
;MSSQPASRRTLLCCAALAGAAGLGAAACSPDGSDQKASSTPTAPVELGSAGVVPVGGAKIYREQRVVVAQSAKGEFTAFSAVCTHAGCVVDSVEDGKINCPCHGSQFDARTGKVLQGPAEKPLPSIPVTAEGGRLVAGPDV
;
A
#
# COMPACT_ATOMS: atom_id res chain seq x y z
N MET A 1 15.73 -33.11 42.78
CA MET A 1 14.86 -34.22 43.18
C MET A 1 13.64 -34.19 42.29
N SER A 2 13.59 -35.17 41.45
CA SER A 2 12.44 -36.01 41.03
C SER A 2 11.45 -35.29 40.10
N SER A 3 11.01 -35.75 39.05
CA SER A 3 11.23 -36.94 38.17
C SER A 3 10.15 -36.80 37.08
N GLN A 4 10.52 -37.06 35.88
CA GLN A 4 9.57 -37.39 34.81
C GLN A 4 8.85 -38.71 35.13
N PRO A 5 7.72 -39.02 34.45
CA PRO A 5 7.89 -39.97 33.39
C PRO A 5 7.11 -39.77 32.11
N ALA A 6 7.72 -40.23 31.06
CA ALA A 6 7.18 -40.50 29.75
C ALA A 6 6.10 -41.62 29.80
N SER A 7 5.12 -41.55 28.91
CA SER A 7 4.34 -42.70 28.53
C SER A 7 4.20 -42.82 27.01
N ARG A 8 4.90 -43.79 26.50
CA ARG A 8 4.75 -44.38 25.15
C ARG A 8 3.57 -45.34 25.17
N ARG A 9 2.81 -45.36 24.12
CA ARG A 9 2.10 -46.54 23.54
C ARG A 9 1.60 -46.08 22.18
N THR A 10 2.19 -46.38 21.12
CA THR A 10 2.46 -47.60 20.31
C THR A 10 1.25 -48.51 20.10
N LEU A 11 1.10 -48.80 18.84
CA LEU A 11 0.53 -49.96 18.18
C LEU A 11 -0.79 -49.70 17.47
N LEU A 12 -0.87 -49.93 16.25
CA LEU A 12 -0.56 -50.88 15.22
C LEU A 12 -1.80 -51.16 14.39
N CYS A 13 -1.59 -51.16 13.10
CA CYS A 13 -2.11 -52.04 12.06
C CYS A 13 -3.62 -52.11 11.84
N CYS A 14 -4.06 -51.84 10.63
CA CYS A 14 -4.31 -52.94 9.68
C CYS A 14 -4.55 -52.39 8.27
N ALA A 15 -3.88 -53.01 7.36
CA ALA A 15 -4.08 -52.91 5.93
C ALA A 15 -5.36 -53.63 5.51
N ALA A 16 -6.03 -53.13 4.47
CA ALA A 16 -6.45 -53.91 3.32
C ALA A 16 -7.43 -53.18 2.42
N LEU A 17 -7.01 -53.04 1.18
CA LEU A 17 -7.67 -53.40 -0.09
C LEU A 17 -8.74 -52.52 -0.69
N ALA A 18 -8.29 -51.92 -1.82
CA ALA A 18 -8.91 -51.97 -3.15
C ALA A 18 -10.31 -51.38 -3.32
N GLY A 19 -10.38 -50.36 -4.11
CA GLY A 19 -11.63 -49.88 -4.70
C GLY A 19 -11.48 -48.60 -5.49
N ALA A 20 -11.16 -48.75 -6.74
CA ALA A 20 -11.54 -47.99 -7.93
C ALA A 20 -11.90 -46.52 -7.83
N ALA A 21 -11.17 -45.74 -8.62
CA ALA A 21 -11.63 -44.62 -9.47
C ALA A 21 -12.53 -43.55 -8.85
N GLY A 22 -11.91 -42.48 -8.49
CA GLY A 22 -12.54 -41.18 -8.30
C GLY A 22 -11.58 -40.10 -8.73
N LEU A 23 -11.76 -39.57 -9.92
CA LEU A 23 -11.10 -38.36 -10.40
C LEU A 23 -11.54 -37.18 -9.52
N GLY A 24 -10.85 -36.99 -8.44
CA GLY A 24 -10.90 -35.78 -7.65
C GLY A 24 -9.86 -34.82 -8.19
N ALA A 25 -10.26 -33.92 -9.05
CA ALA A 25 -9.46 -32.77 -9.40
C ALA A 25 -9.28 -31.94 -8.13
N ALA A 26 -8.17 -32.10 -7.46
CA ALA A 26 -7.67 -31.14 -6.51
C ALA A 26 -7.33 -29.87 -7.32
N ALA A 27 -8.27 -28.96 -7.39
CA ALA A 27 -8.01 -27.61 -7.79
C ALA A 27 -7.10 -26.98 -6.72
N CYS A 28 -5.80 -27.14 -6.86
CA CYS A 28 -4.86 -26.22 -6.30
C CYS A 28 -5.12 -24.90 -7.01
N SER A 29 -5.86 -24.03 -6.38
CA SER A 29 -5.84 -22.63 -6.72
C SER A 29 -4.42 -22.15 -6.48
N PRO A 30 -3.69 -21.75 -7.52
CA PRO A 30 -2.54 -20.90 -7.29
C PRO A 30 -3.15 -19.55 -6.87
N ASP A 31 -3.08 -19.26 -5.59
CA ASP A 31 -3.10 -17.87 -5.14
C ASP A 31 -1.87 -17.19 -5.75
N GLY A 32 -1.97 -16.98 -7.02
CA GLY A 32 -1.22 -15.96 -7.70
C GLY A 32 -1.80 -14.64 -7.25
N SER A 33 -1.44 -14.22 -6.07
CA SER A 33 -1.54 -12.81 -5.69
C SER A 33 -0.57 -12.06 -6.59
N ASP A 34 -1.00 -11.78 -7.80
CA ASP A 34 -0.58 -10.60 -8.53
C ASP A 34 -1.01 -9.42 -7.66
N GLN A 35 -0.24 -9.17 -6.63
CA GLN A 35 -0.22 -7.88 -5.96
C GLN A 35 0.40 -6.90 -6.94
N LYS A 36 -0.37 -6.57 -7.97
CA LYS A 36 -0.26 -5.29 -8.63
C LYS A 36 -0.36 -4.29 -7.50
N ALA A 37 0.79 -3.75 -7.11
CA ALA A 37 0.94 -2.88 -5.97
C ALA A 37 -0.17 -1.84 -6.02
N SER A 38 -1.14 -1.96 -5.12
CA SER A 38 -2.27 -1.04 -5.08
C SER A 38 -1.70 0.35 -4.89
N SER A 39 -1.98 1.23 -5.83
CA SER A 39 -1.49 2.61 -5.81
C SER A 39 -2.16 3.44 -4.71
N THR A 40 -3.12 2.85 -4.01
CA THR A 40 -3.96 3.52 -3.03
C THR A 40 -4.08 2.62 -1.79
N PRO A 41 -3.98 3.15 -0.56
CA PRO A 41 -4.30 2.40 0.64
C PRO A 41 -5.71 1.81 0.56
N THR A 42 -5.84 0.54 0.92
CA THR A 42 -7.14 -0.18 0.95
C THR A 42 -7.85 -0.07 2.29
N ALA A 43 -7.18 0.51 3.28
CA ALA A 43 -7.70 0.81 4.61
C ALA A 43 -7.11 2.15 5.08
N PRO A 44 -7.73 2.83 6.05
CA PRO A 44 -7.16 4.04 6.64
C PRO A 44 -5.77 3.79 7.21
N VAL A 45 -4.82 4.65 6.86
CA VAL A 45 -3.43 4.60 7.34
C VAL A 45 -3.07 5.89 8.06
N GLU A 46 -2.49 5.76 9.25
CA GLU A 46 -1.96 6.90 9.97
C GLU A 46 -0.63 7.37 9.37
N LEU A 47 -0.53 8.65 9.11
CA LEU A 47 0.65 9.30 8.55
C LEU A 47 1.43 10.11 9.59
N GLY A 48 0.92 10.20 10.82
CA GLY A 48 1.54 10.93 11.90
C GLY A 48 1.12 12.40 11.98
N SER A 49 1.98 13.27 12.52
CA SER A 49 1.65 14.66 12.77
C SER A 49 1.38 15.46 11.49
N ALA A 50 0.27 16.20 11.48
CA ALA A 50 -0.08 17.12 10.40
C ALA A 50 0.91 18.30 10.30
N GLY A 51 1.55 18.66 11.40
CA GLY A 51 2.50 19.78 11.45
C GLY A 51 3.81 19.56 10.69
N VAL A 52 4.08 18.31 10.23
CA VAL A 52 5.29 18.02 9.45
C VAL A 52 5.11 18.26 7.95
N VAL A 53 3.87 18.51 7.49
CA VAL A 53 3.60 18.89 6.10
C VAL A 53 3.67 20.42 6.01
N PRO A 54 4.61 20.99 5.25
CA PRO A 54 4.76 22.43 5.17
C PRO A 54 3.56 23.09 4.47
N VAL A 55 3.16 24.26 4.95
CA VAL A 55 2.13 25.08 4.27
C VAL A 55 2.68 25.54 2.92
N GLY A 56 1.91 25.35 1.87
CA GLY A 56 2.33 25.62 0.49
C GLY A 56 3.22 24.55 -0.12
N GLY A 57 3.50 23.45 0.61
CA GLY A 57 4.33 22.35 0.17
C GLY A 57 3.63 20.99 0.27
N ALA A 58 4.43 19.94 0.21
CA ALA A 58 3.95 18.58 0.34
C ALA A 58 5.01 17.65 0.98
N LYS A 59 4.56 16.52 1.47
CA LYS A 59 5.41 15.47 2.05
C LYS A 59 5.06 14.11 1.45
N ILE A 60 6.09 13.31 1.17
CA ILE A 60 5.95 11.95 0.66
C ILE A 60 6.07 10.97 1.82
N TYR A 61 5.10 10.10 1.95
CA TYR A 61 5.06 8.96 2.86
C TYR A 61 5.27 7.69 2.03
N ARG A 62 6.53 7.31 1.88
CA ARG A 62 6.95 6.24 0.95
C ARG A 62 6.38 4.88 1.30
N GLU A 63 6.39 4.53 2.58
CA GLU A 63 5.89 3.24 3.06
C GLU A 63 4.40 3.09 2.83
N GLN A 64 3.64 4.16 3.05
CA GLN A 64 2.19 4.21 2.83
C GLN A 64 1.83 4.51 1.37
N ARG A 65 2.82 4.89 0.55
CA ARG A 65 2.64 5.30 -0.86
C ARG A 65 1.66 6.46 -1.03
N VAL A 66 1.77 7.44 -0.15
CA VAL A 66 0.92 8.63 -0.13
C VAL A 66 1.78 9.88 -0.20
N VAL A 67 1.34 10.85 -0.99
CA VAL A 67 1.82 12.23 -0.94
C VAL A 67 0.73 13.07 -0.32
N VAL A 68 1.05 13.87 0.69
CA VAL A 68 0.12 14.85 1.28
C VAL A 68 0.65 16.24 1.01
N ALA A 69 -0.20 17.07 0.44
CA ALA A 69 0.05 18.50 0.24
C ALA A 69 -0.79 19.33 1.22
N GLN A 70 -0.25 20.47 1.62
CA GLN A 70 -0.97 21.47 2.43
C GLN A 70 -1.00 22.79 1.67
N SER A 71 -2.13 23.11 1.04
CA SER A 71 -2.30 24.33 0.25
C SER A 71 -2.37 25.58 1.12
N ALA A 72 -3.10 25.52 2.22
CA ALA A 72 -3.20 26.51 3.27
C ALA A 72 -3.21 25.81 4.62
N LYS A 73 -3.00 26.54 5.71
CA LYS A 73 -2.96 25.97 7.04
C LYS A 73 -4.22 25.16 7.36
N GLY A 74 -4.05 23.85 7.55
CA GLY A 74 -5.13 22.92 7.84
C GLY A 74 -5.88 22.39 6.61
N GLU A 75 -5.53 22.82 5.40
CA GLU A 75 -6.09 22.32 4.15
C GLU A 75 -5.18 21.27 3.52
N PHE A 76 -5.55 20.03 3.67
CA PHE A 76 -4.77 18.90 3.16
C PHE A 76 -5.43 18.26 1.95
N THR A 77 -4.61 17.88 0.99
CA THR A 77 -4.96 17.00 -0.13
C THR A 77 -3.96 15.87 -0.18
N ALA A 78 -4.41 14.69 -0.57
CA ALA A 78 -3.51 13.55 -0.71
C ALA A 78 -3.68 12.84 -2.05
N PHE A 79 -2.57 12.28 -2.51
CA PHE A 79 -2.48 11.54 -3.76
C PHE A 79 -1.67 10.27 -3.56
N SER A 80 -1.88 9.29 -4.43
CA SER A 80 -0.98 8.16 -4.53
C SER A 80 0.44 8.61 -4.86
N ALA A 81 1.42 8.10 -4.14
CA ALA A 81 2.83 8.31 -4.46
C ALA A 81 3.34 7.39 -5.57
N VAL A 82 2.45 6.62 -6.19
CA VAL A 82 2.80 5.69 -7.27
C VAL A 82 2.60 6.39 -8.62
N CYS A 83 3.70 6.58 -9.33
CA CYS A 83 3.71 7.20 -10.65
C CYS A 83 2.85 6.40 -11.64
N THR A 84 1.96 7.11 -12.33
CA THR A 84 0.98 6.52 -13.26
C THR A 84 1.58 6.05 -14.59
N HIS A 85 2.86 6.34 -14.85
CA HIS A 85 3.57 5.82 -16.02
C HIS A 85 3.90 4.33 -15.85
N ALA A 86 4.72 3.98 -14.86
CA ALA A 86 5.27 2.62 -14.72
C ALA A 86 5.27 2.11 -13.26
N GLY A 87 4.56 2.75 -12.35
CA GLY A 87 4.40 2.27 -10.98
C GLY A 87 5.55 2.57 -10.02
N CYS A 88 6.52 3.40 -10.42
CA CYS A 88 7.59 3.84 -9.51
C CYS A 88 7.03 4.74 -8.41
N VAL A 89 7.60 4.63 -7.21
CA VAL A 89 7.28 5.57 -6.13
C VAL A 89 8.00 6.89 -6.39
N VAL A 90 7.26 7.99 -6.36
CA VAL A 90 7.82 9.35 -6.47
C VAL A 90 8.79 9.61 -5.30
N ASP A 91 9.79 10.45 -5.51
CA ASP A 91 10.88 10.58 -4.54
C ASP A 91 11.11 11.98 -3.98
N SER A 92 10.68 13.00 -4.69
CA SER A 92 10.88 14.37 -4.24
C SER A 92 9.70 15.28 -4.56
N VAL A 93 9.58 16.35 -3.77
CA VAL A 93 8.69 17.47 -4.02
C VAL A 93 9.53 18.74 -4.02
N GLU A 94 9.57 19.41 -5.14
CA GLU A 94 10.33 20.64 -5.34
C GLU A 94 9.49 21.65 -6.11
N ASP A 95 9.46 22.87 -5.65
CA ASP A 95 8.73 23.98 -6.29
C ASP A 95 7.26 23.64 -6.63
N GLY A 96 6.59 22.90 -5.74
CA GLY A 96 5.21 22.47 -5.93
C GLY A 96 5.03 21.34 -6.95
N LYS A 97 6.11 20.67 -7.34
CA LYS A 97 6.11 19.54 -8.27
C LYS A 97 6.53 18.26 -7.57
N ILE A 98 5.78 17.21 -7.78
CA ILE A 98 6.11 15.85 -7.36
C ILE A 98 6.88 15.20 -8.50
N ASN A 99 8.08 14.69 -8.21
CA ASN A 99 8.99 14.14 -9.22
C ASN A 99 9.04 12.60 -9.13
N CYS A 100 9.00 11.96 -10.30
CA CYS A 100 9.21 10.53 -10.44
C CYS A 100 10.65 10.26 -10.91
N PRO A 101 11.46 9.49 -10.16
CA PRO A 101 12.88 9.30 -10.47
C PRO A 101 13.14 8.36 -11.64
N CYS A 102 12.16 7.51 -12.00
CA CYS A 102 12.38 6.48 -13.01
C CYS A 102 12.49 7.03 -14.42
N HIS A 103 11.58 7.92 -14.81
CA HIS A 103 11.51 8.44 -16.19
C HIS A 103 11.23 9.94 -16.24
N GLY A 104 11.33 10.65 -15.11
CA GLY A 104 11.22 12.10 -15.05
C GLY A 104 9.81 12.67 -15.17
N SER A 105 8.77 11.87 -14.97
CA SER A 105 7.41 12.41 -14.90
C SER A 105 7.27 13.37 -13.73
N GLN A 106 6.55 14.47 -13.95
CA GLN A 106 6.28 15.48 -12.92
C GLN A 106 4.78 15.71 -12.78
N PHE A 107 4.35 15.89 -11.54
CA PHE A 107 2.95 16.14 -11.21
C PHE A 107 2.84 17.38 -10.32
N ASP A 108 1.75 18.09 -10.46
CA ASP A 108 1.42 19.22 -9.61
C ASP A 108 1.07 18.74 -8.20
N ALA A 109 1.75 19.25 -7.18
CA ALA A 109 1.59 18.79 -5.80
C ALA A 109 0.23 19.15 -5.19
N ARG A 110 -0.49 20.12 -5.74
CA ARG A 110 -1.79 20.58 -5.24
C ARG A 110 -2.96 19.84 -5.88
N THR A 111 -2.81 19.45 -7.14
CA THR A 111 -3.90 18.89 -7.95
C THR A 111 -3.66 17.47 -8.42
N GLY A 112 -2.44 16.94 -8.30
CA GLY A 112 -2.03 15.63 -8.80
C GLY A 112 -1.92 15.56 -10.33
N LYS A 113 -2.19 16.65 -11.06
CA LYS A 113 -2.17 16.67 -12.53
C LYS A 113 -0.77 16.49 -13.08
N VAL A 114 -0.68 15.87 -14.25
CA VAL A 114 0.59 15.74 -14.99
C VAL A 114 1.05 17.11 -15.45
N LEU A 115 2.29 17.46 -15.13
CA LEU A 115 2.99 18.63 -15.62
C LEU A 115 3.99 18.25 -16.71
N GLN A 116 4.61 17.07 -16.57
CA GLN A 116 5.58 16.53 -17.52
C GLN A 116 5.43 15.01 -17.61
N GLY A 117 5.42 14.49 -18.87
CA GLY A 117 5.42 13.06 -19.13
C GLY A 117 6.76 12.39 -18.81
N PRO A 118 6.81 11.09 -19.02
CA PRO A 118 5.92 10.25 -19.85
C PRO A 118 4.57 9.82 -19.22
N ALA A 119 4.29 10.11 -17.95
CA ALA A 119 2.96 9.86 -17.40
C ALA A 119 1.88 10.66 -18.16
N GLU A 120 0.75 10.01 -18.44
CA GLU A 120 -0.39 10.62 -19.16
C GLU A 120 -1.61 10.85 -18.25
N LYS A 121 -1.61 10.22 -17.08
CA LYS A 121 -2.73 10.28 -16.12
C LYS A 121 -2.29 10.96 -14.83
N PRO A 122 -3.18 11.73 -14.18
CA PRO A 122 -2.88 12.34 -12.89
C PRO A 122 -2.64 11.26 -11.83
N LEU A 123 -1.98 11.65 -10.75
CA LEU A 123 -1.90 10.81 -9.56
C LEU A 123 -3.31 10.63 -8.98
N PRO A 124 -3.71 9.40 -8.64
CA PRO A 124 -5.00 9.15 -7.99
C PRO A 124 -5.13 9.93 -6.68
N SER A 125 -6.25 10.59 -6.48
CA SER A 125 -6.58 11.26 -5.23
C SER A 125 -6.89 10.22 -4.15
N ILE A 126 -6.46 10.51 -2.92
CA ILE A 126 -6.72 9.69 -1.73
C ILE A 126 -7.44 10.57 -0.71
N PRO A 127 -8.56 10.13 -0.12
CA PRO A 127 -9.15 10.82 1.01
C PRO A 127 -8.14 11.04 2.13
N VAL A 128 -8.15 12.21 2.76
CA VAL A 128 -7.27 12.52 3.89
C VAL A 128 -7.98 13.44 4.87
N THR A 129 -7.83 13.15 6.16
CA THR A 129 -8.32 13.98 7.26
C THR A 129 -7.20 14.33 8.22
N ALA A 130 -7.38 15.44 8.92
CA ALA A 130 -6.50 15.87 10.00
C ALA A 130 -7.31 15.96 11.30
N GLU A 131 -7.23 14.93 12.12
CA GLU A 131 -7.93 14.85 13.39
C GLU A 131 -6.96 14.93 14.57
N GLY A 132 -7.22 15.81 15.54
CA GLY A 132 -6.34 15.98 16.70
C GLY A 132 -4.89 16.29 16.32
N GLY A 133 -4.64 16.93 15.17
CA GLY A 133 -3.29 17.23 14.68
C GLY A 133 -2.56 16.04 14.04
N ARG A 134 -3.25 14.93 13.78
CA ARG A 134 -2.73 13.74 13.10
C ARG A 134 -3.40 13.58 11.74
N LEU A 135 -2.61 13.15 10.76
CA LEU A 135 -3.10 12.84 9.42
C LEU A 135 -3.47 11.37 9.31
N VAL A 136 -4.63 11.10 8.75
CA VAL A 136 -5.08 9.76 8.35
C VAL A 136 -5.49 9.83 6.88
N ALA A 137 -5.00 8.90 6.07
CA ALA A 137 -5.34 8.83 4.65
C ALA A 137 -5.86 7.45 4.28
N GLY A 138 -6.82 7.39 3.36
CA GLY A 138 -7.39 6.14 2.89
C GLY A 138 -8.89 6.23 2.68
N PRO A 139 -9.54 5.08 2.38
CA PRO A 139 -10.98 5.04 2.27
C PRO A 139 -11.65 5.33 3.63
N ASP A 140 -12.83 5.92 3.58
CA ASP A 140 -13.69 6.18 4.75
C ASP A 140 -13.10 7.09 5.83
N VAL A 141 -12.24 8.04 5.47
CA VAL A 141 -11.70 9.08 6.36
C VAL A 141 -12.27 10.45 6.04
#